data_944c969ba4f9e62e8330ce56871913e4
#
_entry.id   944c969ba4f9e62e8330ce56871913e4
#
_cell.length_a   1.000
_cell.length_b   1.000
_cell.length_c   1.000
_cell.angle_alpha   90.00
_cell.angle_beta   90.00
_cell.angle_gamma   90.00
#
_symmetry.space_group_name_H-M   'P 1'
#
loop_
_entity.id
_entity.type
_entity.pdbx_description
1 polymer ?
#
loop_
_entity_poly.entity_id
_entity_poly.type
_entity_poly.pdbx_seq_one_letter_code
_entity_poly.pdbx_strand_id
1 'polypeptide(L)'
;AARVQAAIDLLDAIIAAARDGGPAADTLIARYFRDRRYAGSKDRRAVRDHVYAAIRRAGDRPENGREALIGLAREQPDLAHLFDGSPHAPAPIDPAEPGAPAGAVPGWIAPLLAAPVEQDALLGRAPIDLRVNRLRATPADVAPLFPQAQAVPGLPEALRLPEGTAVEQSDAWARGLVEVQDAGSQMLASACGGLPGMTVIDLCAGAGGKTLALAA
;
A
#
# COMPACT_ATOMS: atom_id res chain seq x y z
N ALA A 1 5.29 -21.61 7.23
CA ALA A 1 6.60 -21.48 7.88
C ALA A 1 7.66 -20.86 6.94
N ALA A 2 8.08 -21.50 5.83
CA ALA A 2 9.12 -20.98 4.92
C ALA A 2 8.84 -19.56 4.37
N ARG A 3 7.57 -19.18 4.15
CA ARG A 3 7.17 -17.82 3.74
C ARG A 3 7.49 -16.78 4.81
N VAL A 4 7.42 -17.16 6.08
CA VAL A 4 7.75 -16.27 7.21
C VAL A 4 9.25 -16.04 7.27
N GLN A 5 10.08 -17.08 7.09
CA GLN A 5 11.53 -16.91 6.99
C GLN A 5 11.91 -16.00 5.81
N ALA A 6 11.30 -16.21 4.65
CA ALA A 6 11.51 -15.36 3.48
C ALA A 6 11.11 -13.87 3.74
N ALA A 7 10.07 -13.64 4.55
CA ALA A 7 9.69 -12.29 4.94
C ALA A 7 10.71 -11.69 5.93
N ILE A 8 11.26 -12.46 6.86
CA ILE A 8 12.34 -12.04 7.76
C ILE A 8 13.56 -11.61 6.95
N ASP A 9 14.04 -12.47 6.04
CA ASP A 9 15.21 -12.19 5.20
C ASP A 9 15.03 -10.90 4.36
N LEU A 10 13.82 -10.70 3.84
CA LEU A 10 13.48 -9.48 3.09
C LEU A 10 13.43 -8.24 3.98
N LEU A 11 12.86 -8.34 5.17
CA LEU A 11 12.81 -7.25 6.12
C LEU A 11 14.20 -6.85 6.59
N ASP A 12 15.10 -7.81 6.84
CA ASP A 12 16.51 -7.53 7.15
C ASP A 12 17.17 -6.71 6.03
N ALA A 13 16.98 -7.11 4.77
CA ALA A 13 17.50 -6.37 3.64
C ALA A 13 16.89 -4.97 3.49
N ILE A 14 15.59 -4.83 3.75
CA ILE A 14 14.87 -3.55 3.69
C ILE A 14 15.33 -2.62 4.81
N ILE A 15 15.47 -3.13 6.03
CA ILE A 15 15.95 -2.36 7.20
C ILE A 15 17.38 -1.87 6.97
N ALA A 16 18.25 -2.73 6.46
CA ALA A 16 19.62 -2.35 6.10
C ALA A 16 19.63 -1.27 4.99
N ALA A 17 18.86 -1.47 3.92
CA ALA A 17 18.76 -0.48 2.85
C ALA A 17 18.20 0.87 3.33
N ALA A 18 17.21 0.86 4.22
CA ALA A 18 16.66 2.09 4.80
C ALA A 18 17.66 2.83 5.69
N ARG A 19 18.59 2.10 6.32
CA ARG A 19 19.68 2.68 7.12
C ARG A 19 20.74 3.35 6.26
N ASP A 20 21.07 2.73 5.13
CA ASP A 20 22.22 3.08 4.30
C ASP A 20 21.84 3.90 3.04
N GLY A 21 20.56 4.34 2.92
CA GLY A 21 20.07 5.07 1.74
C GLY A 21 19.98 4.18 0.47
N GLY A 22 19.77 2.89 0.67
CA GLY A 22 19.69 1.90 -0.40
C GLY A 22 18.35 1.86 -1.15
N PRO A 23 18.12 0.81 -1.94
CA PRO A 23 16.92 0.68 -2.76
C PRO A 23 15.63 0.58 -1.95
N ALA A 24 14.52 1.04 -2.53
CA ALA A 24 13.18 0.89 -1.94
C ALA A 24 12.77 -0.58 -1.79
N ALA A 25 11.85 -0.84 -0.85
CA ALA A 25 11.35 -2.18 -0.53
C ALA A 25 10.85 -2.96 -1.75
N ASP A 26 10.10 -2.32 -2.65
CA ASP A 26 9.62 -2.95 -3.89
C ASP A 26 10.73 -3.47 -4.78
N THR A 27 11.82 -2.71 -4.89
CA THR A 27 13.00 -3.09 -5.67
C THR A 27 13.68 -4.31 -5.05
N LEU A 28 13.81 -4.35 -3.73
CA LEU A 28 14.40 -5.48 -3.00
C LEU A 28 13.55 -6.72 -3.11
N ILE A 29 12.23 -6.60 -2.95
CA ILE A 29 11.27 -7.70 -3.14
C ILE A 29 11.34 -8.24 -4.57
N ALA A 30 11.37 -7.37 -5.58
CA ALA A 30 11.46 -7.78 -6.97
C ALA A 30 12.77 -8.53 -7.27
N ARG A 31 13.90 -8.07 -6.71
CA ARG A 31 15.21 -8.75 -6.82
C ARG A 31 15.17 -10.12 -6.12
N TYR A 32 14.67 -10.18 -4.91
CA TYR A 32 14.57 -11.43 -4.14
C TYR A 32 13.84 -12.52 -4.91
N PHE A 33 12.71 -12.22 -5.54
CA PHE A 33 11.94 -13.20 -6.30
C PHE A 33 12.46 -13.45 -7.72
N ARG A 34 13.28 -12.59 -8.28
CA ARG A 34 13.99 -12.85 -9.54
C ARG A 34 14.94 -14.04 -9.39
N ASP A 35 15.62 -14.09 -8.25
CA ASP A 35 16.59 -15.15 -7.96
C ASP A 35 15.91 -16.45 -7.50
N ARG A 36 14.65 -16.37 -7.07
CA ARG A 36 13.84 -17.49 -6.53
C ARG A 36 12.64 -17.79 -7.42
N ARG A 37 12.92 -18.15 -8.67
CA ARG A 37 11.89 -18.41 -9.70
C ARG A 37 10.96 -19.57 -9.35
N TYR A 38 11.37 -20.47 -8.46
CA TYR A 38 10.56 -21.59 -7.95
C TYR A 38 9.39 -21.11 -7.07
N ALA A 39 9.43 -19.90 -6.52
CA ALA A 39 8.34 -19.38 -5.71
C ALA A 39 7.13 -19.07 -6.58
N GLY A 40 6.01 -19.72 -6.31
CA GLY A 40 4.74 -19.51 -7.01
C GLY A 40 4.11 -18.16 -6.69
N SER A 41 3.11 -17.76 -7.49
CA SER A 41 2.42 -16.48 -7.32
C SER A 41 1.76 -16.32 -5.93
N LYS A 42 1.20 -17.41 -5.38
CA LYS A 42 0.61 -17.43 -4.03
C LYS A 42 1.67 -17.23 -2.94
N ASP A 43 2.85 -17.85 -3.11
CA ASP A 43 3.95 -17.68 -2.15
C ASP A 43 4.49 -16.27 -2.16
N ARG A 44 4.71 -15.71 -3.36
CA ARG A 44 5.17 -14.33 -3.53
C ARG A 44 4.21 -13.32 -2.92
N ARG A 45 2.90 -13.55 -3.08
CA ARG A 45 1.87 -12.69 -2.47
C ARG A 45 1.93 -12.77 -0.96
N ALA A 46 1.91 -13.98 -0.38
CA ALA A 46 1.93 -14.17 1.06
C ALA A 46 3.19 -13.58 1.73
N VAL A 47 4.38 -13.76 1.14
CA VAL A 47 5.61 -13.14 1.64
C VAL A 47 5.51 -11.62 1.60
N ARG A 48 5.01 -11.07 0.49
CA ARG A 48 4.82 -9.62 0.32
C ARG A 48 3.83 -9.05 1.35
N ASP A 49 2.74 -9.77 1.60
CA ASP A 49 1.73 -9.38 2.58
C ASP A 49 2.31 -9.34 4.00
N HIS A 50 3.12 -10.32 4.40
CA HIS A 50 3.84 -10.32 5.68
C HIS A 50 4.82 -9.15 5.79
N VAL A 51 5.62 -8.91 4.76
CA VAL A 51 6.60 -7.80 4.74
C VAL A 51 5.90 -6.46 4.92
N TYR A 52 4.88 -6.18 4.12
CA TYR A 52 4.18 -4.89 4.22
C TYR A 52 3.30 -4.76 5.46
N ALA A 53 2.76 -5.85 5.99
CA ALA A 53 2.07 -5.82 7.27
C ALA A 53 3.02 -5.43 8.41
N ALA A 54 4.22 -6.02 8.44
CA ALA A 54 5.23 -5.67 9.44
C ALA A 54 5.71 -4.22 9.31
N ILE A 55 5.96 -3.74 8.07
CA ILE A 55 6.37 -2.35 7.82
C ILE A 55 5.28 -1.36 8.28
N ARG A 56 4.02 -1.59 7.90
CA ARG A 56 2.92 -0.69 8.28
C ARG A 56 2.67 -0.67 9.79
N ARG A 57 2.89 -1.80 10.46
CA ARG A 57 2.70 -1.92 11.90
C ARG A 57 3.77 -1.19 12.72
N ALA A 58 4.99 -1.15 12.22
CA ALA A 58 6.12 -0.60 12.96
C ALA A 58 6.16 0.94 12.80
N GLY A 59 5.85 1.68 13.86
CA GLY A 59 5.98 3.14 13.87
C GLY A 59 7.44 3.58 13.74
N ASP A 60 8.33 2.98 14.53
CA ASP A 60 9.77 3.16 14.44
C ASP A 60 10.42 1.97 13.72
N ARG A 61 11.62 2.19 13.18
CA ARG A 61 12.36 1.15 12.46
C ARG A 61 12.78 0.04 13.42
N PRO A 62 12.37 -1.23 13.18
CA PRO A 62 12.86 -2.38 13.95
C PRO A 62 14.36 -2.58 13.79
N GLU A 63 14.99 -3.26 14.75
CA GLU A 63 16.41 -3.60 14.67
C GLU A 63 16.72 -4.62 13.57
N ASN A 64 15.79 -5.58 13.38
CA ASN A 64 15.91 -6.63 12.37
C ASN A 64 14.54 -7.17 11.94
N GLY A 65 14.53 -7.98 10.88
CA GLY A 65 13.31 -8.55 10.30
C GLY A 65 12.61 -9.54 11.23
N ARG A 66 13.35 -10.27 12.06
CA ARG A 66 12.76 -11.19 13.03
C ARG A 66 11.98 -10.43 14.10
N GLU A 67 12.56 -9.37 14.66
CA GLU A 67 11.88 -8.51 15.63
C GLU A 67 10.59 -7.89 15.03
N ALA A 68 10.66 -7.45 13.77
CA ALA A 68 9.49 -6.92 13.06
C ALA A 68 8.36 -7.96 12.96
N LEU A 69 8.71 -9.20 12.57
CA LEU A 69 7.71 -10.28 12.42
C LEU A 69 7.23 -10.82 13.76
N ILE A 70 8.04 -10.86 14.80
CA ILE A 70 7.58 -11.21 16.16
C ILE A 70 6.55 -10.19 16.66
N GLY A 71 6.80 -8.90 16.44
CA GLY A 71 5.83 -7.87 16.76
C GLY A 71 4.47 -8.12 16.11
N LEU A 72 4.45 -8.43 14.82
CA LEU A 72 3.23 -8.77 14.08
C LEU A 72 2.61 -10.09 14.58
N ALA A 73 3.40 -11.10 14.85
CA ALA A 73 2.94 -12.43 15.30
C ALA A 73 2.26 -12.39 16.67
N ARG A 74 2.60 -11.43 17.53
CA ARG A 74 1.91 -11.24 18.83
C ARG A 74 0.46 -10.81 18.68
N GLU A 75 0.11 -10.19 17.56
CA GLU A 75 -1.27 -9.79 17.23
C GLU A 75 -1.98 -10.79 16.34
N GLN A 76 -1.24 -11.71 15.73
CA GLN A 76 -1.74 -12.70 14.78
C GLN A 76 -1.33 -14.12 15.20
N PRO A 77 -2.15 -14.85 15.99
CA PRO A 77 -1.81 -16.19 16.47
C PRO A 77 -1.46 -17.17 15.34
N ASP A 78 -2.16 -17.10 14.21
CA ASP A 78 -1.90 -17.96 13.05
C ASP A 78 -0.48 -17.73 12.48
N LEU A 79 0.03 -16.51 12.53
CA LEU A 79 1.40 -16.20 12.14
C LEU A 79 2.41 -16.74 13.15
N ALA A 80 2.11 -16.64 14.46
CA ALA A 80 2.98 -17.13 15.52
C ALA A 80 3.24 -18.64 15.40
N HIS A 81 2.23 -19.41 15.02
CA HIS A 81 2.37 -20.88 14.81
C HIS A 81 3.33 -21.25 13.66
N LEU A 82 3.67 -20.32 12.80
CA LEU A 82 4.59 -20.56 11.68
C LEU A 82 6.08 -20.39 12.08
N PHE A 83 6.35 -19.98 13.31
CA PHE A 83 7.68 -20.01 13.93
C PHE A 83 7.89 -21.37 14.61
N ASP A 84 7.95 -22.43 13.83
CA ASP A 84 7.91 -23.81 14.31
C ASP A 84 9.27 -24.55 14.26
N GLY A 85 10.31 -23.90 13.76
CA GLY A 85 11.65 -24.49 13.65
C GLY A 85 11.77 -25.61 12.63
N SER A 86 10.75 -25.88 11.83
CA SER A 86 10.81 -26.89 10.76
C SER A 86 11.79 -26.45 9.64
N PRO A 87 12.19 -27.35 8.74
CA PRO A 87 13.07 -26.99 7.64
C PRO A 87 12.58 -25.76 6.86
N HIS A 88 13.45 -24.74 6.76
CA HIS A 88 13.16 -23.45 6.16
C HIS A 88 12.19 -22.52 6.94
N ALA A 89 11.79 -22.90 8.15
CA ALA A 89 11.01 -22.04 9.04
C ALA A 89 11.91 -21.23 9.98
N PRO A 90 11.43 -20.09 10.49
CA PRO A 90 12.12 -19.43 11.60
C PRO A 90 12.02 -20.28 12.87
N ALA A 91 13.03 -20.18 13.74
CA ALA A 91 13.02 -20.83 15.04
C ALA A 91 11.81 -20.39 15.87
N PRO A 92 11.30 -21.24 16.79
CA PRO A 92 10.23 -20.87 17.71
C PRO A 92 10.53 -19.53 18.41
N ILE A 93 9.47 -18.78 18.67
CA ILE A 93 9.58 -17.49 19.39
C ILE A 93 9.84 -17.79 20.87
N ASP A 94 10.95 -17.25 21.42
CA ASP A 94 11.15 -17.19 22.86
C ASP A 94 10.21 -16.13 23.47
N PRO A 95 9.47 -16.44 24.54
CA PRO A 95 8.62 -15.43 25.22
C PRO A 95 9.37 -14.16 25.64
N ALA A 96 10.66 -14.28 25.95
CA ALA A 96 11.53 -13.16 26.33
C ALA A 96 12.08 -12.38 25.12
N GLU A 97 11.95 -12.91 23.91
CA GLU A 97 12.49 -12.28 22.69
C GLU A 97 11.71 -11.00 22.37
N PRO A 98 12.38 -9.87 22.05
CA PRO A 98 11.71 -8.62 21.75
C PRO A 98 10.91 -8.72 20.43
N GLY A 99 9.76 -8.07 20.39
CA GLY A 99 9.03 -7.81 19.17
C GLY A 99 8.88 -6.31 18.96
N ALA A 100 8.99 -5.86 17.72
CA ALA A 100 8.85 -4.45 17.41
C ALA A 100 7.52 -3.88 17.94
N PRO A 101 7.53 -2.73 18.62
CA PRO A 101 6.30 -2.10 19.09
C PRO A 101 5.42 -1.66 17.91
N ALA A 102 4.11 -1.67 18.11
CA ALA A 102 3.17 -1.12 17.15
C ALA A 102 3.19 0.42 17.20
N GLY A 103 3.01 1.05 16.04
CA GLY A 103 2.84 2.49 15.94
C GLY A 103 2.42 2.89 14.53
N ALA A 104 1.50 3.84 14.43
CA ALA A 104 1.04 4.36 13.14
C ALA A 104 2.03 5.33 12.50
N VAL A 105 2.86 5.97 13.33
CA VAL A 105 3.86 6.95 12.94
C VAL A 105 5.11 6.80 13.82
N PRO A 106 6.28 7.25 13.35
CA PRO A 106 7.48 7.30 14.19
C PRO A 106 7.25 8.10 15.48
N GLY A 107 7.88 7.67 16.58
CA GLY A 107 7.70 8.26 17.91
C GLY A 107 7.96 9.76 17.97
N TRP A 108 8.85 10.29 17.12
CA TRP A 108 9.13 11.73 17.04
C TRP A 108 8.04 12.55 16.34
N ILE A 109 7.20 11.91 15.49
CA ILE A 109 6.06 12.56 14.82
C ILE A 109 4.81 12.57 15.71
N ALA A 110 4.60 11.52 16.50
CA ALA A 110 3.39 11.37 17.29
C ALA A 110 3.00 12.62 18.12
N PRO A 111 3.94 13.33 18.80
CA PRO A 111 3.62 14.56 19.51
C PRO A 111 3.24 15.76 18.63
N LEU A 112 3.53 15.69 17.33
CA LEU A 112 3.25 16.77 16.37
C LEU A 112 1.85 16.66 15.74
N LEU A 113 1.14 15.56 16.00
CA LEU A 113 -0.22 15.36 15.51
C LEU A 113 -1.18 16.22 16.33
N ALA A 114 -1.87 17.14 15.66
CA ALA A 114 -2.73 18.15 16.29
C ALA A 114 -4.07 17.61 16.84
N ALA A 115 -4.44 16.39 16.46
CA ALA A 115 -5.69 15.74 16.88
C ALA A 115 -5.48 14.23 17.03
N PRO A 116 -6.33 13.54 17.81
CA PRO A 116 -6.34 12.08 17.83
C PRO A 116 -6.59 11.58 16.40
N VAL A 117 -5.58 10.97 15.81
CA VAL A 117 -5.70 10.30 14.52
C VAL A 117 -6.15 8.87 14.81
N GLU A 118 -7.16 8.41 14.10
CA GLU A 118 -7.54 7.00 14.12
C GLU A 118 -6.38 6.18 13.52
N GLN A 119 -5.56 5.61 14.39
CA GLN A 119 -4.33 4.91 13.98
C GLN A 119 -4.65 3.75 13.04
N ASP A 120 -5.76 3.05 13.28
CA ASP A 120 -6.21 1.95 12.43
C ASP A 120 -6.48 2.40 10.99
N ALA A 121 -7.02 3.61 10.81
CA ALA A 121 -7.25 4.18 9.48
C ALA A 121 -5.94 4.49 8.74
N LEU A 122 -4.87 4.88 9.46
CA LEU A 122 -3.55 5.11 8.87
C LEU A 122 -2.82 3.80 8.51
N LEU A 123 -3.06 2.75 9.28
CA LEU A 123 -2.43 1.44 9.10
C LEU A 123 -3.20 0.56 8.12
N GLY A 124 -4.48 0.88 7.88
CA GLY A 124 -5.34 0.16 6.96
C GLY A 124 -4.84 0.23 5.52
N ARG A 125 -5.23 -0.75 4.73
CA ARG A 125 -4.98 -0.71 3.30
C ARG A 125 -5.97 0.27 2.66
N ALA A 126 -5.45 1.18 1.84
CA ALA A 126 -6.29 2.14 1.13
C ALA A 126 -7.23 1.44 0.13
N PRO A 127 -8.48 1.90 0.01
CA PRO A 127 -9.38 1.44 -1.05
C PRO A 127 -8.83 1.84 -2.42
N ILE A 128 -9.36 1.22 -3.47
CA ILE A 128 -9.06 1.63 -4.85
C ILE A 128 -10.09 2.67 -5.26
N ASP A 129 -9.66 3.90 -5.46
CA ASP A 129 -10.53 4.93 -6.01
C ASP A 129 -10.20 5.17 -7.50
N LEU A 130 -11.24 5.31 -8.30
CA LEU A 130 -11.16 5.69 -9.71
C LEU A 130 -11.64 7.12 -9.87
N ARG A 131 -11.02 7.84 -10.78
CA ARG A 131 -11.54 9.08 -11.34
C ARG A 131 -12.06 8.81 -12.75
N VAL A 132 -13.30 9.16 -13.01
CA VAL A 132 -13.88 9.10 -14.35
C VAL A 132 -13.33 10.26 -15.19
N ASN A 133 -12.87 9.93 -16.39
CA ASN A 133 -12.35 10.91 -17.34
C ASN A 133 -13.54 11.61 -18.02
N ARG A 134 -13.87 12.82 -17.59
CA ARG A 134 -15.03 13.61 -18.09
C ARG A 134 -14.96 13.94 -19.57
N LEU A 135 -13.77 13.95 -20.16
CA LEU A 135 -13.62 14.14 -21.61
C LEU A 135 -14.09 12.93 -22.43
N ARG A 136 -14.30 11.77 -21.79
CA ARG A 136 -14.60 10.50 -22.49
C ARG A 136 -15.82 9.77 -22.00
N ALA A 137 -16.23 9.98 -20.75
CA ALA A 137 -17.35 9.26 -20.14
C ALA A 137 -17.95 10.05 -18.97
N THR A 138 -19.14 9.63 -18.56
CA THR A 138 -19.76 10.05 -17.30
C THR A 138 -19.68 8.94 -16.25
N PRO A 139 -19.85 9.23 -14.97
CA PRO A 139 -19.95 8.19 -13.94
C PRO A 139 -21.05 7.16 -14.21
N ALA A 140 -22.16 7.59 -14.83
CA ALA A 140 -23.26 6.69 -15.20
C ALA A 140 -22.86 5.70 -16.30
N ASP A 141 -21.97 6.07 -17.22
CA ASP A 141 -21.45 5.19 -18.26
C ASP A 141 -20.45 4.17 -17.69
N VAL A 142 -19.73 4.54 -16.66
CA VAL A 142 -18.66 3.73 -16.06
C VAL A 142 -19.17 2.77 -14.97
N ALA A 143 -20.14 3.20 -14.18
CA ALA A 143 -20.66 2.41 -13.05
C ALA A 143 -21.10 0.98 -13.43
N PRO A 144 -21.77 0.73 -14.58
CA PRO A 144 -22.12 -0.63 -14.99
C PRO A 144 -20.92 -1.53 -15.27
N LEU A 145 -19.75 -0.96 -15.60
CA LEU A 145 -18.52 -1.71 -15.86
C LEU A 145 -17.84 -2.18 -14.57
N PHE A 146 -18.21 -1.58 -13.43
CA PHE A 146 -17.76 -1.93 -12.10
C PHE A 146 -18.94 -2.07 -11.14
N PRO A 147 -19.69 -3.19 -11.19
CA PRO A 147 -20.95 -3.34 -10.44
C PRO A 147 -20.82 -3.19 -8.92
N GLN A 148 -19.61 -3.34 -8.38
CA GLN A 148 -19.32 -3.18 -6.94
C GLN A 148 -18.82 -1.77 -6.59
N ALA A 149 -18.76 -0.87 -7.58
CA ALA A 149 -18.29 0.50 -7.33
C ALA A 149 -19.31 1.28 -6.49
N GLN A 150 -18.79 2.09 -5.59
CA GLN A 150 -19.56 3.01 -4.77
C GLN A 150 -19.19 4.45 -5.11
N ALA A 151 -20.16 5.33 -5.13
CA ALA A 151 -19.91 6.76 -5.26
C ALA A 151 -19.16 7.29 -4.03
N VAL A 152 -18.23 8.21 -4.25
CA VAL A 152 -17.52 8.87 -3.16
C VAL A 152 -18.22 10.20 -2.84
N PRO A 153 -18.71 10.41 -1.60
CA PRO A 153 -19.38 11.64 -1.23
C PRO A 153 -18.53 12.89 -1.50
N GLY A 154 -19.12 13.89 -2.13
CA GLY A 154 -18.43 15.15 -2.46
C GLY A 154 -17.50 15.11 -3.67
N LEU A 155 -17.37 13.95 -4.33
CA LEU A 155 -16.56 13.77 -5.54
C LEU A 155 -17.41 13.11 -6.64
N PRO A 156 -18.11 13.87 -7.47
CA PRO A 156 -19.06 13.33 -8.43
C PRO A 156 -18.42 12.42 -9.49
N GLU A 157 -17.14 12.57 -9.79
CA GLU A 157 -16.39 11.75 -10.74
C GLU A 157 -15.67 10.55 -10.10
N ALA A 158 -15.74 10.41 -8.78
CA ALA A 158 -15.04 9.35 -8.07
C ALA A 158 -15.90 8.10 -7.88
N LEU A 159 -15.29 6.95 -8.12
CA LEU A 159 -15.87 5.64 -7.84
C LEU A 159 -14.90 4.86 -6.95
N ARG A 160 -15.38 4.37 -5.82
CA ARG A 160 -14.60 3.51 -4.90
C ARG A 160 -14.88 2.06 -5.18
N LEU A 161 -13.81 1.29 -5.33
CA LEU A 161 -13.84 -0.14 -5.61
C LEU A 161 -13.37 -0.96 -4.42
N PRO A 162 -13.85 -2.22 -4.32
CA PRO A 162 -13.28 -3.19 -3.39
C PRO A 162 -11.78 -3.38 -3.63
N GLU A 163 -11.07 -3.64 -2.54
CA GLU A 163 -9.65 -3.96 -2.58
C GLU A 163 -9.38 -5.16 -3.51
N GLY A 164 -8.28 -5.08 -4.27
CA GLY A 164 -7.87 -6.15 -5.19
C GLY A 164 -8.60 -6.18 -6.53
N THR A 165 -9.47 -5.21 -6.81
CA THR A 165 -10.10 -5.08 -8.14
C THR A 165 -9.03 -4.85 -9.22
N ALA A 166 -9.01 -5.67 -10.26
CA ALA A 166 -8.01 -5.60 -11.34
C ALA A 166 -8.42 -4.54 -12.39
N VAL A 167 -8.30 -3.27 -12.03
CA VAL A 167 -8.71 -2.13 -12.87
C VAL A 167 -7.96 -2.09 -14.20
N GLU A 168 -6.65 -2.30 -14.17
CA GLU A 168 -5.77 -2.22 -15.34
C GLU A 168 -6.09 -3.27 -16.44
N GLN A 169 -6.84 -4.32 -16.08
CA GLN A 169 -7.29 -5.36 -16.99
C GLN A 169 -8.67 -5.07 -17.57
N SER A 170 -9.32 -3.98 -17.20
CA SER A 170 -10.67 -3.63 -17.66
C SER A 170 -10.66 -2.87 -18.99
N ASP A 171 -11.74 -3.03 -19.75
CA ASP A 171 -11.97 -2.22 -20.96
C ASP A 171 -12.07 -0.72 -20.65
N ALA A 172 -12.59 -0.37 -19.47
CA ALA A 172 -12.65 1.03 -19.04
C ALA A 172 -11.27 1.66 -18.94
N TRP A 173 -10.31 0.93 -18.38
CA TRP A 173 -8.91 1.37 -18.33
C TRP A 173 -8.27 1.44 -19.73
N ALA A 174 -8.40 0.39 -20.51
CA ALA A 174 -7.82 0.32 -21.85
C ALA A 174 -8.33 1.45 -22.79
N ARG A 175 -9.59 1.87 -22.59
CA ARG A 175 -10.22 2.97 -23.33
C ARG A 175 -9.95 4.34 -22.74
N GLY A 176 -9.29 4.43 -21.60
CA GLY A 176 -9.01 5.69 -20.89
C GLY A 176 -10.27 6.37 -20.34
N LEU A 177 -11.32 5.60 -20.00
CA LEU A 177 -12.53 6.13 -19.39
C LEU A 177 -12.35 6.42 -17.90
N VAL A 178 -11.36 5.76 -17.27
CA VAL A 178 -11.04 5.87 -15.85
C VAL A 178 -9.54 5.92 -15.63
N GLU A 179 -9.15 6.52 -14.52
CA GLU A 179 -7.80 6.50 -13.97
C GLU A 179 -7.83 6.10 -12.50
N VAL A 180 -6.83 5.36 -12.05
CA VAL A 180 -6.64 5.07 -10.63
C VAL A 180 -6.07 6.31 -9.96
N GLN A 181 -6.87 6.94 -9.12
CA GLN A 181 -6.47 8.12 -8.36
C GLN A 181 -7.25 8.14 -7.05
N ASP A 182 -6.54 8.25 -5.91
CA ASP A 182 -7.20 8.31 -4.61
C ASP A 182 -8.09 9.55 -4.45
N ALA A 183 -9.13 9.42 -3.64
CA ALA A 183 -10.12 10.48 -3.42
C ALA A 183 -9.48 11.78 -2.90
N GLY A 184 -8.48 11.69 -2.02
CA GLY A 184 -7.78 12.87 -1.51
C GLY A 184 -7.05 13.64 -2.62
N SER A 185 -6.40 12.93 -3.54
CA SER A 185 -5.76 13.56 -4.71
C SER A 185 -6.78 14.19 -5.67
N GLN A 186 -7.96 13.57 -5.82
CA GLN A 186 -9.07 14.16 -6.61
C GLN A 186 -9.62 15.43 -5.95
N MET A 187 -9.78 15.43 -4.61
CA MET A 187 -10.18 16.61 -3.86
C MET A 187 -9.18 17.76 -4.03
N LEU A 188 -7.89 17.46 -3.93
CA LEU A 188 -6.84 18.47 -4.14
C LEU A 188 -6.88 19.07 -5.55
N ALA A 189 -7.04 18.25 -6.58
CA ALA A 189 -7.18 18.73 -7.95
C ALA A 189 -8.43 19.61 -8.11
N SER A 190 -9.56 19.21 -7.56
CA SER A 190 -10.80 19.99 -7.56
C SER A 190 -10.65 21.33 -6.82
N ALA A 191 -9.93 21.35 -5.69
CA ALA A 191 -9.70 22.56 -4.91
C ALA A 191 -8.81 23.58 -5.61
N CYS A 192 -8.04 23.19 -6.64
CA CYS A 192 -7.29 24.13 -7.47
C CYS A 192 -8.20 25.06 -8.30
N GLY A 193 -9.47 24.75 -8.47
CA GLY A 193 -10.46 25.59 -9.14
C GLY A 193 -10.13 25.91 -10.60
N GLY A 194 -9.51 24.95 -11.31
CA GLY A 194 -9.20 25.12 -12.73
C GLY A 194 -10.46 25.36 -13.55
N LEU A 195 -10.44 26.36 -14.44
CA LEU A 195 -11.54 26.69 -15.33
C LEU A 195 -11.10 26.60 -16.80
N PRO A 196 -12.02 26.32 -17.72
CA PRO A 196 -11.71 26.32 -19.16
C PRO A 196 -11.04 27.63 -19.59
N GLY A 197 -9.95 27.54 -20.35
CA GLY A 197 -9.18 28.68 -20.84
C GLY A 197 -8.06 29.14 -19.91
N MET A 198 -7.96 28.60 -18.70
CA MET A 198 -6.79 28.89 -17.83
C MET A 198 -5.54 28.14 -18.30
N THR A 199 -4.39 28.79 -18.12
CA THR A 199 -3.08 28.11 -18.23
C THR A 199 -2.67 27.65 -16.86
N VAL A 200 -2.48 26.33 -16.70
CA VAL A 200 -2.09 25.69 -15.42
C VAL A 200 -0.71 25.07 -15.58
N ILE A 201 0.16 25.28 -14.57
CA ILE A 201 1.48 24.65 -14.50
C ILE A 201 1.51 23.74 -13.27
N ASP A 202 1.72 22.46 -13.48
CA ASP A 202 1.95 21.47 -12.42
C ASP A 202 3.46 21.22 -12.28
N LEU A 203 4.10 21.88 -11.30
CA LEU A 203 5.56 21.81 -11.09
C LEU A 203 6.03 20.44 -10.59
N CYS A 204 5.17 19.72 -9.87
CA CYS A 204 5.50 18.42 -9.29
C CYS A 204 4.58 17.32 -9.83
N ALA A 205 4.34 17.34 -11.13
CA ALA A 205 3.37 16.49 -11.81
C ALA A 205 3.53 14.97 -11.53
N GLY A 206 4.76 14.49 -11.32
CA GLY A 206 5.03 13.07 -11.13
C GLY A 206 4.53 12.25 -12.32
N ALA A 207 3.62 11.30 -12.08
CA ALA A 207 2.96 10.52 -13.14
C ALA A 207 1.79 11.25 -13.83
N GLY A 208 1.51 12.51 -13.46
CA GLY A 208 0.51 13.33 -14.11
C GLY A 208 -0.93 13.18 -13.60
N GLY A 209 -1.17 12.43 -12.52
CA GLY A 209 -2.54 12.17 -12.06
C GLY A 209 -3.37 13.43 -11.76
N LYS A 210 -2.79 14.45 -11.09
CA LYS A 210 -3.45 15.72 -10.85
C LYS A 210 -3.52 16.59 -12.11
N THR A 211 -2.45 16.60 -12.92
CA THR A 211 -2.43 17.27 -14.23
C THR A 211 -3.60 16.81 -15.11
N LEU A 212 -3.78 15.48 -15.22
CA LEU A 212 -4.88 14.88 -16.01
C LEU A 212 -6.25 15.21 -15.41
N ALA A 213 -6.36 15.30 -14.08
CA ALA A 213 -7.59 15.69 -13.42
C ALA A 213 -7.96 17.17 -13.71
N LEU A 214 -6.96 18.06 -13.77
CA LEU A 214 -7.16 19.47 -14.08
C LEU A 214 -7.44 19.73 -15.56
N ALA A 215 -7.00 18.82 -16.43
CA ALA A 215 -7.22 18.91 -17.89
C ALA A 215 -8.58 18.35 -18.35
N ALA A 216 -9.25 17.55 -17.50
CA ALA A 216 -10.52 16.90 -17.78
C ALA A 216 -11.71 17.72 -17.26
#